data_4cebe615bb2ea6e39de9ddcc7abc6f04
#
_entry.id   4cebe615bb2ea6e39de9ddcc7abc6f04
#
_cell.length_a   1.000
_cell.length_b   1.000
_cell.length_c   1.000
_cell.angle_alpha   90.00
_cell.angle_beta   90.00
_cell.angle_gamma   90.00
#
_symmetry.space_group_name_H-M   'P 1'
#
loop_
_entity.id
_entity.type
_entity.pdbx_description
1 polymer ?
#
loop_
_entity_poly.entity_id
_entity_poly.type
_entity_poly.pdbx_seq_one_letter_code
_entity_poly.pdbx_strand_id
1 'polypeptide(L)'
;MAVRSIVNFHVKPGKYSQLFEVLKTIKKIVERAGGTVIVSREIFGPQTGNIVAVGQYPDWNAFAKFRSDAELEKFLEKMRANADPPAEVVGSAVFEEVAI
;
A
#
# COMPACT_ATOMS: atom_id res chain seq x y z
N MET A 1 5.49 -18.63 6.05
CA MET A 1 5.07 -17.63 7.02
C MET A 1 4.40 -16.49 6.31
N ALA A 2 3.23 -16.09 6.76
CA ALA A 2 2.53 -14.97 6.15
C ALA A 2 3.27 -13.65 6.41
N VAL A 3 3.23 -12.78 5.42
CA VAL A 3 3.87 -11.46 5.47
C VAL A 3 2.80 -10.41 5.23
N ARG A 4 2.84 -9.31 6.00
CA ARG A 4 1.96 -8.16 5.80
C ARG A 4 2.78 -6.90 5.62
N SER A 5 2.39 -6.09 4.65
CA SER A 5 2.93 -4.74 4.52
C SER A 5 1.82 -3.74 4.85
N ILE A 6 2.14 -2.74 5.66
CA ILE A 6 1.18 -1.72 6.06
C ILE A 6 1.74 -0.37 5.63
N VAL A 7 0.93 0.41 4.93
CA VAL A 7 1.28 1.77 4.54
C VAL A 7 0.17 2.69 4.99
N ASN A 8 0.51 3.73 5.72
CA ASN A 8 -0.43 4.72 6.23
C ASN A 8 -0.27 6.02 5.45
N PHE A 9 -1.38 6.51 4.92
CA PHE A 9 -1.42 7.72 4.08
C PHE A 9 -2.18 8.84 4.75
N HIS A 10 -1.58 10.00 4.83
CA HIS A 10 -2.29 11.23 5.13
C HIS A 10 -2.75 11.83 3.81
N VAL A 11 -4.07 11.89 3.60
CA VAL A 11 -4.65 12.28 2.32
C VAL A 11 -4.88 13.78 2.30
N LYS A 12 -4.46 14.44 1.22
CA LYS A 12 -4.71 15.87 1.04
C LYS A 12 -6.20 16.12 0.82
N PRO A 13 -6.74 17.26 1.28
CA PRO A 13 -8.15 17.59 1.07
C PRO A 13 -8.56 17.48 -0.41
N GLY A 14 -9.66 16.79 -0.66
CA GLY A 14 -10.19 16.62 -2.02
C GLY A 14 -9.45 15.61 -2.88
N LYS A 15 -8.48 14.87 -2.33
CA LYS A 15 -7.62 13.97 -3.11
C LYS A 15 -7.89 12.48 -2.87
N TYR A 16 -8.93 12.12 -2.13
CA TYR A 16 -9.24 10.70 -1.85
C TYR A 16 -9.42 9.88 -3.12
N SER A 17 -10.17 10.41 -4.10
CA SER A 17 -10.40 9.69 -5.36
C SER A 17 -9.11 9.39 -6.10
N GLN A 18 -8.17 10.33 -6.12
CA GLN A 18 -6.86 10.14 -6.75
C GLN A 18 -6.07 9.06 -6.05
N LEU A 19 -6.06 9.07 -4.70
CA LEU A 19 -5.38 8.04 -3.94
C LEU A 19 -5.98 6.67 -4.22
N PHE A 20 -7.31 6.56 -4.26
CA PHE A 20 -7.97 5.28 -4.52
C PHE A 20 -7.63 4.73 -5.90
N GLU A 21 -7.46 5.58 -6.91
CA GLU A 21 -7.01 5.13 -8.23
C GLU A 21 -5.58 4.58 -8.18
N VAL A 22 -4.70 5.22 -7.42
CA VAL A 22 -3.36 4.73 -7.17
C VAL A 22 -3.41 3.36 -6.50
N LEU A 23 -4.21 3.22 -5.45
CA LEU A 23 -4.32 1.97 -4.70
C LEU A 23 -4.94 0.84 -5.52
N LYS A 24 -5.84 1.14 -6.46
CA LYS A 24 -6.37 0.14 -7.39
C LYS A 24 -5.26 -0.44 -8.27
N THR A 25 -4.35 0.39 -8.75
CA THR A 25 -3.21 -0.07 -9.54
C THR A 25 -2.29 -0.95 -8.71
N ILE A 26 -1.95 -0.52 -7.50
CA ILE A 26 -1.11 -1.29 -6.56
C ILE A 26 -1.76 -2.64 -6.25
N LYS A 27 -3.08 -2.64 -6.00
CA LYS A 27 -3.83 -3.87 -5.71
C LYS A 27 -3.69 -4.90 -6.82
N LYS A 28 -3.79 -4.49 -8.08
CA LYS A 28 -3.62 -5.40 -9.22
C LYS A 28 -2.22 -6.03 -9.24
N ILE A 29 -1.20 -5.24 -8.93
CA ILE A 29 0.17 -5.73 -8.90
C ILE A 29 0.37 -6.71 -7.76
N VAL A 30 -0.17 -6.41 -6.57
CA VAL A 30 -0.12 -7.31 -5.42
C VAL A 30 -0.82 -8.63 -5.73
N GLU A 31 -2.02 -8.58 -6.32
CA GLU A 31 -2.78 -9.79 -6.67
C GLU A 31 -2.04 -10.64 -7.69
N ARG A 32 -1.39 -10.03 -8.66
CA ARG A 32 -0.56 -10.74 -9.66
C ARG A 32 0.60 -11.47 -8.99
N ALA A 33 1.12 -10.95 -7.90
CA ALA A 33 2.20 -11.59 -7.13
C ALA A 33 1.69 -12.68 -6.17
N GLY A 34 0.38 -12.86 -6.05
CA GLY A 34 -0.22 -13.87 -5.17
C GLY A 34 -0.68 -13.33 -3.82
N GLY A 35 -0.67 -12.01 -3.64
CA GLY A 35 -1.13 -11.38 -2.42
C GLY A 35 -2.55 -10.81 -2.52
N THR A 36 -2.97 -10.15 -1.45
CA THR A 36 -4.25 -9.43 -1.38
C THR A 36 -4.02 -8.07 -0.74
N VAL A 37 -4.92 -7.12 -1.00
CA VAL A 37 -4.85 -5.78 -0.40
C VAL A 37 -6.19 -5.44 0.23
N ILE A 38 -6.13 -4.95 1.46
CA ILE A 38 -7.28 -4.40 2.17
C ILE A 38 -6.99 -2.92 2.41
N VAL A 39 -7.93 -2.06 2.04
CA VAL A 39 -7.81 -0.62 2.25
C VAL A 39 -8.84 -0.22 3.30
N SER A 40 -8.40 0.51 4.32
CA SER A 40 -9.24 0.92 5.44
C SER A 40 -9.06 2.42 5.69
N ARG A 41 -10.08 3.02 6.30
CA ARG A 41 -10.02 4.41 6.77
C ARG A 41 -9.99 4.39 8.29
N GLU A 42 -9.13 5.16 8.89
CA GLU A 42 -9.13 5.29 10.35
C GLU A 42 -10.31 6.18 10.76
N ILE A 43 -11.24 5.61 11.52
CA ILE A 43 -12.45 6.30 11.99
C ILE A 43 -12.21 6.87 13.39
N PHE A 44 -11.59 6.09 14.26
CA PHE A 44 -11.22 6.51 15.62
C PHE A 44 -9.76 6.22 15.84
N GLY A 45 -9.02 7.19 16.31
CA GLY A 45 -7.61 7.04 16.61
C GLY A 45 -6.85 8.35 16.43
N PRO A 46 -5.54 8.35 16.67
CA PRO A 46 -4.73 9.56 16.57
C PRO A 46 -4.61 10.13 15.17
N GLN A 47 -4.96 9.35 14.15
CA GLN A 47 -4.84 9.76 12.75
C GLN A 47 -6.15 9.59 11.99
N THR A 48 -7.27 9.95 12.62
CA THR A 48 -8.60 9.86 12.02
C THR A 48 -8.60 10.52 10.63
N GLY A 49 -9.18 9.80 9.66
CA GLY A 49 -9.25 10.24 8.27
C GLY A 49 -8.13 9.69 7.39
N ASN A 50 -7.05 9.17 7.98
CA ASN A 50 -5.99 8.55 7.20
C ASN A 50 -6.47 7.26 6.54
N ILE A 51 -5.85 6.92 5.41
CA ILE A 51 -6.10 5.68 4.70
C ILE A 51 -4.94 4.71 4.98
N VAL A 52 -5.28 3.48 5.31
CA VAL A 52 -4.30 2.43 5.58
C VAL A 52 -4.47 1.34 4.55
N ALA A 53 -3.41 1.03 3.82
CA ALA A 53 -3.40 -0.08 2.87
C ALA A 53 -2.58 -1.23 3.47
N VAL A 54 -3.20 -2.40 3.55
CA VAL A 54 -2.57 -3.61 4.10
C VAL A 54 -2.44 -4.62 2.98
N GLY A 55 -1.21 -4.93 2.60
CA GLY A 55 -0.89 -6.02 1.68
C GLY A 55 -0.66 -7.28 2.49
N GLN A 56 -1.27 -8.40 2.08
CA GLN A 56 -1.10 -9.69 2.72
C GLN A 56 -0.55 -10.67 1.71
N TYR A 57 0.53 -11.36 2.07
CA TYR A 57 1.24 -12.30 1.21
C TYR A 57 1.37 -13.64 1.93
N PRO A 58 1.18 -14.78 1.22
CA PRO A 58 1.29 -16.09 1.87
C PRO A 58 2.70 -16.39 2.37
N ASP A 59 3.72 -15.82 1.72
CA ASP A 59 5.12 -16.04 2.06
C ASP A 59 6.01 -14.91 1.54
N TRP A 60 7.30 -14.99 1.85
CA TRP A 60 8.27 -14.01 1.40
C TRP A 60 8.48 -14.00 -0.12
N ASN A 61 8.25 -15.15 -0.79
CA ASN A 61 8.38 -15.23 -2.25
C ASN A 61 7.34 -14.35 -2.95
N ALA A 62 6.10 -14.38 -2.48
CA ALA A 62 5.04 -13.54 -3.04
C ALA A 62 5.34 -12.07 -2.79
N PHE A 63 5.81 -11.72 -1.59
CA PHE A 63 6.21 -10.35 -1.27
C PHE A 63 7.37 -9.89 -2.16
N ALA A 64 8.37 -10.74 -2.37
CA ALA A 64 9.52 -10.44 -3.23
C ALA A 64 9.09 -10.22 -4.69
N LYS A 65 8.15 -11.03 -5.19
CA LYS A 65 7.59 -10.84 -6.53
C LYS A 65 6.93 -9.47 -6.67
N PHE A 66 6.16 -9.07 -5.66
CA PHE A 66 5.55 -7.74 -5.66
C PHE A 66 6.63 -6.65 -5.71
N ARG A 67 7.61 -6.73 -4.82
CA ARG A 67 8.66 -5.71 -4.71
C ARG A 67 9.54 -5.59 -5.96
N SER A 68 9.71 -6.68 -6.71
CA SER A 68 10.54 -6.71 -7.93
C SER A 68 9.73 -6.55 -9.22
N ASP A 69 8.43 -6.29 -9.13
CA ASP A 69 7.59 -6.13 -10.30
C ASP A 69 7.99 -4.87 -11.08
N ALA A 70 8.25 -5.04 -12.37
CA ALA A 70 8.71 -3.94 -13.23
C ALA A 70 7.67 -2.84 -13.39
N GLU A 71 6.38 -3.20 -13.41
CA GLU A 71 5.30 -2.22 -13.49
C GLU A 71 5.21 -1.41 -12.21
N LEU A 72 5.39 -2.06 -11.05
CA LEU A 72 5.42 -1.37 -9.76
C LEU A 72 6.55 -0.34 -9.74
N GLU A 73 7.74 -0.71 -10.18
CA GLU A 73 8.89 0.18 -10.19
C GLU A 73 8.63 1.43 -11.04
N LYS A 74 8.11 1.23 -12.26
CA LYS A 74 7.76 2.34 -13.14
C LYS A 74 6.67 3.23 -12.54
N PHE A 75 5.68 2.61 -11.92
CA PHE A 75 4.57 3.32 -11.29
C PHE A 75 5.05 4.17 -10.12
N LEU A 76 5.93 3.63 -9.28
CA LEU A 76 6.51 4.37 -8.15
C LEU A 76 7.39 5.53 -8.61
N GLU A 77 8.17 5.34 -9.68
CA GLU A 77 8.97 6.42 -10.26
C GLU A 77 8.08 7.56 -10.74
N LYS A 78 7.00 7.24 -11.43
CA LYS A 78 6.03 8.22 -11.89
C LYS A 78 5.39 8.98 -10.73
N MET A 79 5.08 8.28 -9.65
CA MET A 79 4.52 8.92 -8.46
C MET A 79 5.52 9.85 -7.78
N ARG A 80 6.78 9.46 -7.67
CA ARG A 80 7.82 10.30 -7.08
C ARG A 80 8.07 11.57 -7.88
N ALA A 81 7.87 11.51 -9.19
CA ALA A 81 8.00 12.66 -10.08
C ALA A 81 6.81 13.61 -10.02
N ASN A 82 5.70 13.21 -9.40
CA ASN A 82 4.50 14.04 -9.29
C ASN A 82 4.74 15.16 -8.26
N ALA A 83 4.65 16.41 -8.72
CA ALA A 83 4.86 17.59 -7.87
C ALA A 83 3.68 17.82 -6.88
N ASP A 84 2.51 17.22 -7.16
CA ASP A 84 1.32 17.35 -6.31
C ASP A 84 0.71 15.98 -6.04
N PRO A 85 1.35 15.14 -5.22
CA PRO A 85 0.82 13.80 -4.91
C PRO A 85 -0.47 13.92 -4.09
N PRO A 86 -1.39 12.94 -4.22
CA PRO A 86 -2.68 12.97 -3.51
C PRO A 86 -2.54 12.74 -2.01
N ALA A 87 -1.46 12.16 -1.58
CA ALA A 87 -1.26 11.80 -0.18
C ALA A 87 0.21 11.75 0.16
N GLU A 88 0.49 11.83 1.46
CA GLU A 88 1.82 11.69 2.03
C GLU A 88 1.88 10.37 2.79
N VAL A 89 2.95 9.59 2.61
CA VAL A 89 3.17 8.39 3.41
C VAL A 89 3.70 8.83 4.76
N VAL A 90 2.92 8.56 5.80
CA VAL A 90 3.29 8.95 7.18
C VAL A 90 3.76 7.77 8.02
N GLY A 91 3.71 6.56 7.47
CA GLY A 91 4.24 5.38 8.13
C GLY A 91 4.16 4.18 7.21
N SER A 92 5.14 3.30 7.32
CA SER A 92 5.12 2.01 6.63
C SER A 92 5.86 0.98 7.48
N ALA A 93 5.42 -0.27 7.38
CA ALA A 93 6.04 -1.38 8.10
C ALA A 93 5.76 -2.69 7.38
N VAL A 94 6.64 -3.66 7.60
CA VAL A 94 6.45 -5.03 7.11
C VAL A 94 6.50 -5.95 8.31
N PHE A 95 5.53 -6.85 8.39
CA PHE A 95 5.40 -7.80 9.50
C PHE A 95 5.46 -9.23 8.99
N GLU A 96 6.10 -10.08 9.75
CA GLU A 96 6.09 -11.51 9.54
C GLU A 96 5.25 -12.16 10.63
N GLU A 97 4.39 -13.10 10.24
CA GLU A 97 3.56 -13.82 11.20
C GLU A 97 4.45 -14.66 12.11
N VAL A 98 4.13 -14.65 13.41
CA VAL A 98 4.85 -15.44 14.42
C VAL A 98 3.93 -16.55 14.89
N ALA A 99 4.40 -17.78 14.84
CA ALA A 99 3.66 -18.94 15.34
C ALA A 99 3.80 -19.03 16.86
N ILE A 100 2.69 -18.82 17.56
CA ILE A 100 2.65 -18.92 19.02
C ILE A 100 1.50 -19.82 19.47
#